data_5e66046f2e4de106164c4d3559eb3f75
#
_entry.id   5e66046f2e4de106164c4d3559eb3f75
#
_cell.length_a   1.000
_cell.length_b   1.000
_cell.length_c   1.000
_cell.angle_alpha   90.00
_cell.angle_beta   90.00
_cell.angle_gamma   90.00
#
_symmetry.space_group_name_H-M   'P 1'
#
loop_
_entity.id
_entity.type
_entity.pdbx_description
1 polymer ?
#
loop_
_entity_poly.entity_id
_entity_poly.type
_entity_poly.pdbx_seq_one_letter_code
_entity_poly.pdbx_strand_id
1 'polypeptide(L)'
;MMRPSTVWLGVAFAFGSIAHAGAQTTVEKPHTVQRGAIMHAQGTFDVKITPQPSLDDTEGSTILGRMSIEKQFHGDLDGVSKGQMLTGMTEVKGSGVYVAIEQVKGTLQGRSGSFILHHLGVMVRGAPQLNVSVVQDSGTGELTGIEGTMTIIITDGKHSYDFAYTLPEAH
;
A
#
# COMPACT_ATOMS: atom_id res chain seq x y z
N MET A 1 9.45 88.36 -15.94
CA MET A 1 9.17 87.09 -16.58
C MET A 1 10.48 86.31 -16.65
N MET A 2 10.73 85.50 -15.66
CA MET A 2 11.95 84.63 -15.58
C MET A 2 11.53 83.17 -15.73
N ARG A 3 12.13 82.53 -16.69
CA ARG A 3 12.00 81.06 -16.90
C ARG A 3 13.04 80.33 -16.04
N PRO A 4 12.71 79.32 -15.31
CA PRO A 4 13.72 78.48 -14.65
C PRO A 4 14.27 77.39 -15.61
N SER A 5 15.59 77.25 -15.58
CA SER A 5 16.35 76.24 -16.29
C SER A 5 16.22 74.87 -15.62
N THR A 6 15.83 73.85 -16.37
CA THR A 6 15.73 72.52 -15.89
C THR A 6 17.10 71.82 -16.07
N VAL A 7 17.73 71.45 -14.95
CA VAL A 7 18.96 70.64 -14.92
C VAL A 7 18.56 69.17 -15.02
N TRP A 8 19.04 68.50 -16.07
CA TRP A 8 18.95 67.06 -16.21
C TRP A 8 20.10 66.37 -15.47
N LEU A 9 19.78 65.67 -14.42
CA LEU A 9 20.75 64.79 -13.71
C LEU A 9 20.71 63.40 -14.36
N GLY A 10 21.76 63.09 -15.10
CA GLY A 10 21.88 61.73 -15.69
C GLY A 10 22.27 60.71 -14.65
N VAL A 11 21.39 59.74 -14.44
CA VAL A 11 21.67 58.57 -13.62
C VAL A 11 22.17 57.47 -14.53
N ALA A 12 23.45 57.14 -14.39
CA ALA A 12 24.07 56.00 -15.07
C ALA A 12 23.66 54.72 -14.33
N PHE A 13 22.86 53.87 -14.97
CA PHE A 13 22.62 52.51 -14.51
C PHE A 13 23.79 51.61 -14.91
N ALA A 14 24.55 51.17 -13.90
CA ALA A 14 25.53 50.09 -14.08
C ALA A 14 24.77 48.75 -14.15
N PHE A 15 24.74 48.08 -15.30
CA PHE A 15 24.26 46.74 -15.44
C PHE A 15 25.28 45.78 -14.82
N GLY A 16 25.02 45.36 -13.58
CA GLY A 16 25.71 44.24 -12.97
C GLY A 16 25.22 42.91 -13.59
N SER A 17 26.09 42.20 -14.29
CA SER A 17 25.82 40.86 -14.79
C SER A 17 25.73 39.91 -13.62
N ILE A 18 24.51 39.47 -13.28
CA ILE A 18 24.29 38.38 -12.33
C ILE A 18 24.51 37.07 -13.07
N ALA A 19 25.64 36.44 -12.79
CA ALA A 19 25.89 35.07 -13.24
C ALA A 19 24.90 34.14 -12.52
N HIS A 20 23.91 33.64 -13.23
CA HIS A 20 23.04 32.55 -12.75
C HIS A 20 23.90 31.27 -12.74
N ALA A 21 24.30 30.83 -11.55
CA ALA A 21 24.78 29.48 -11.34
C ALA A 21 23.57 28.55 -11.55
N GLY A 22 23.48 27.95 -12.72
CA GLY A 22 22.49 26.91 -13.02
C GLY A 22 22.74 25.72 -12.11
N ALA A 23 21.87 25.51 -11.12
CA ALA A 23 21.83 24.27 -10.40
C ALA A 23 21.46 23.16 -11.41
N GLN A 24 22.44 22.35 -11.80
CA GLN A 24 22.19 21.12 -12.56
C GLN A 24 21.48 20.18 -11.59
N THR A 25 20.17 20.08 -11.73
CA THR A 25 19.38 18.99 -11.13
C THR A 25 19.83 17.71 -11.86
N THR A 26 20.70 16.94 -11.24
CA THR A 26 20.98 15.58 -11.69
C THR A 26 19.67 14.80 -11.52
N VAL A 27 18.98 14.56 -12.63
CA VAL A 27 17.88 13.60 -12.69
C VAL A 27 18.51 12.23 -12.45
N GLU A 28 18.38 11.74 -11.23
CA GLU A 28 18.79 10.39 -10.88
C GLU A 28 18.01 9.43 -11.79
N LYS A 29 18.74 8.64 -12.59
CA LYS A 29 18.12 7.61 -13.44
C LYS A 29 17.30 6.70 -12.52
N PRO A 30 16.05 6.38 -12.87
CA PRO A 30 15.27 5.41 -12.10
C PRO A 30 16.10 4.12 -12.01
N HIS A 31 16.44 3.72 -10.79
CA HIS A 31 17.03 2.41 -10.51
C HIS A 31 16.01 1.36 -10.97
N THR A 32 16.24 0.75 -12.11
CA THR A 32 15.48 -0.42 -12.54
C THR A 32 15.92 -1.56 -11.62
N VAL A 33 15.15 -1.81 -10.55
CA VAL A 33 15.33 -3.00 -9.74
C VAL A 33 15.03 -4.19 -10.66
N GLN A 34 16.03 -5.01 -10.90
CA GLN A 34 15.84 -6.24 -11.67
C GLN A 34 14.99 -7.17 -10.82
N ARG A 35 13.77 -7.44 -11.28
CA ARG A 35 12.83 -8.33 -10.56
C ARG A 35 13.25 -9.76 -10.78
N GLY A 36 13.32 -10.52 -9.70
CA GLY A 36 13.52 -11.97 -9.77
C GLY A 36 12.36 -12.70 -10.44
N ALA A 37 12.53 -13.99 -10.65
CA ALA A 37 11.46 -14.85 -11.16
C ALA A 37 10.25 -14.85 -10.22
N ILE A 38 9.05 -15.06 -10.79
CA ILE A 38 7.84 -15.26 -9.98
C ILE A 38 7.94 -16.58 -9.24
N MET A 39 7.79 -16.54 -7.94
CA MET A 39 7.74 -17.68 -7.05
C MET A 39 6.31 -17.87 -6.52
N HIS A 40 5.95 -19.09 -6.15
CA HIS A 40 4.68 -19.42 -5.54
C HIS A 40 4.90 -20.01 -4.16
N ALA A 41 4.14 -19.53 -3.18
CA ALA A 41 4.09 -20.06 -1.84
C ALA A 41 2.65 -20.46 -1.51
N GLN A 42 2.46 -21.68 -0.99
CA GLN A 42 1.15 -22.24 -0.73
C GLN A 42 1.04 -22.74 0.71
N GLY A 43 -0.19 -22.72 1.23
CA GLY A 43 -0.47 -23.22 2.57
C GLY A 43 -1.88 -22.89 3.02
N THR A 44 -2.06 -22.93 4.33
CA THR A 44 -3.33 -22.65 4.99
C THR A 44 -3.17 -21.53 6.01
N PHE A 45 -4.27 -20.98 6.50
CA PHE A 45 -4.26 -20.08 7.64
C PHE A 45 -5.53 -20.19 8.48
N ASP A 46 -5.35 -20.01 9.78
CA ASP A 46 -6.44 -19.72 10.69
C ASP A 46 -6.66 -18.22 10.75
N VAL A 47 -7.92 -17.79 10.85
CA VAL A 47 -8.26 -16.37 10.94
C VAL A 47 -9.24 -16.10 12.06
N LYS A 48 -8.95 -15.05 12.83
CA LYS A 48 -9.86 -14.49 13.83
C LYS A 48 -10.19 -13.05 13.44
N ILE A 49 -11.49 -12.80 13.26
CA ILE A 49 -12.02 -11.46 12.98
C ILE A 49 -12.86 -11.03 14.18
N THR A 50 -12.53 -9.87 14.75
CA THR A 50 -13.22 -9.38 15.95
C THR A 50 -13.79 -7.99 15.67
N PRO A 51 -15.12 -7.80 15.79
CA PRO A 51 -15.73 -6.49 15.69
C PRO A 51 -15.14 -5.50 16.69
N GLN A 52 -14.93 -4.26 16.22
CA GLN A 52 -14.45 -3.15 17.03
C GLN A 52 -15.54 -2.08 17.11
N PRO A 53 -15.55 -1.22 18.14
CA PRO A 53 -16.48 -0.10 18.19
C PRO A 53 -16.44 0.72 16.90
N SER A 54 -17.62 1.09 16.37
CA SER A 54 -17.72 2.00 15.24
C SER A 54 -17.18 3.38 15.63
N LEU A 55 -16.62 4.09 14.65
CA LEU A 55 -16.14 5.46 14.88
C LEU A 55 -17.27 6.49 14.79
N ASP A 56 -18.38 6.13 14.15
CA ASP A 56 -19.51 7.03 13.90
C ASP A 56 -20.84 6.33 14.20
N ASP A 57 -21.78 7.08 14.80
CA ASP A 57 -23.20 6.74 14.84
C ASP A 57 -23.79 7.08 13.46
N THR A 58 -23.50 6.25 12.46
CA THR A 58 -24.11 6.42 11.14
C THR A 58 -25.58 6.01 11.19
N GLU A 59 -26.47 6.99 11.19
CA GLU A 59 -27.88 6.77 10.90
C GLU A 59 -28.05 6.61 9.39
N GLY A 60 -28.73 5.55 8.96
CA GLY A 60 -29.07 5.34 7.55
C GLY A 60 -29.00 3.89 7.10
N SER A 61 -29.20 3.71 5.80
CA SER A 61 -29.27 2.42 5.13
C SER A 61 -27.93 1.73 4.89
N THR A 62 -26.83 2.43 5.14
CA THR A 62 -25.47 1.90 4.98
C THR A 62 -24.84 1.72 6.35
N ILE A 63 -24.38 0.50 6.63
CA ILE A 63 -23.73 0.16 7.90
C ILE A 63 -22.23 0.15 7.66
N LEU A 64 -21.51 1.07 8.30
CA LEU A 64 -20.06 1.05 8.37
C LEU A 64 -19.60 0.24 9.58
N GLY A 65 -18.61 -0.58 9.39
CA GLY A 65 -18.04 -1.43 10.44
C GLY A 65 -16.53 -1.36 10.48
N ARG A 66 -15.98 -1.66 11.64
CA ARG A 66 -14.55 -1.81 11.86
C ARG A 66 -14.28 -3.14 12.57
N MET A 67 -13.22 -3.83 12.12
CA MET A 67 -12.85 -5.13 12.69
C MET A 67 -11.34 -5.23 12.82
N SER A 68 -10.84 -5.97 13.81
CA SER A 68 -9.47 -6.45 13.83
C SER A 68 -9.37 -7.80 13.14
N ILE A 69 -8.24 -8.05 12.49
CA ILE A 69 -7.90 -9.31 11.85
C ILE A 69 -6.61 -9.84 12.48
N GLU A 70 -6.62 -11.11 12.85
CA GLU A 70 -5.44 -11.85 13.27
C GLU A 70 -5.40 -13.15 12.49
N LYS A 71 -4.25 -13.49 11.90
CA LYS A 71 -4.05 -14.78 11.22
C LYS A 71 -2.83 -15.50 11.74
N GLN A 72 -2.92 -16.84 11.70
CA GLN A 72 -1.79 -17.74 11.82
C GLN A 72 -1.64 -18.47 10.49
N PHE A 73 -0.53 -18.23 9.79
CA PHE A 73 -0.20 -18.90 8.53
C PHE A 73 0.61 -20.17 8.79
N HIS A 74 0.39 -21.16 7.90
CA HIS A 74 1.05 -22.48 7.90
C HIS A 74 1.43 -22.87 6.48
N GLY A 75 2.54 -23.58 6.32
CA GLY A 75 3.06 -24.01 5.03
C GLY A 75 4.27 -23.22 4.57
N ASP A 76 4.31 -22.82 3.31
CA ASP A 76 5.44 -22.07 2.74
C ASP A 76 5.64 -20.70 3.36
N LEU A 77 4.58 -20.10 3.87
CA LEU A 77 4.60 -18.95 4.77
C LEU A 77 4.22 -19.46 6.17
N ASP A 78 5.17 -19.46 7.09
CA ASP A 78 4.96 -19.75 8.51
C ASP A 78 5.10 -18.44 9.31
N GLY A 79 3.99 -17.99 9.92
CA GLY A 79 4.00 -16.71 10.59
C GLY A 79 2.62 -16.23 11.01
N VAL A 80 2.59 -15.01 11.53
CA VAL A 80 1.36 -14.36 12.01
C VAL A 80 1.08 -13.09 11.24
N SER A 81 -0.19 -12.68 11.19
CA SER A 81 -0.52 -11.31 10.81
C SER A 81 -1.47 -10.65 11.80
N LYS A 82 -1.41 -9.32 11.83
CA LYS A 82 -2.35 -8.47 12.55
C LYS A 82 -2.73 -7.29 11.67
N GLY A 83 -4.02 -6.95 11.67
CA GLY A 83 -4.52 -5.90 10.80
C GLY A 83 -5.85 -5.31 11.25
N GLN A 84 -6.29 -4.35 10.46
CA GLN A 84 -7.58 -3.67 10.61
C GLN A 84 -8.36 -3.75 9.31
N MET A 85 -9.66 -3.90 9.43
CA MET A 85 -10.59 -3.95 8.31
C MET A 85 -11.72 -2.94 8.55
N LEU A 86 -12.04 -2.18 7.51
CA LEU A 86 -13.21 -1.33 7.43
C LEU A 86 -14.20 -1.96 6.45
N THR A 87 -15.47 -1.99 6.82
CA THR A 87 -16.54 -2.57 6.01
C THR A 87 -17.63 -1.57 5.73
N GLY A 88 -18.25 -1.67 4.57
CA GLY A 88 -19.46 -0.94 4.22
C GLY A 88 -20.49 -1.92 3.66
N MET A 89 -21.62 -2.09 4.36
CA MET A 89 -22.71 -2.94 3.92
C MET A 89 -23.88 -2.09 3.44
N THR A 90 -24.58 -2.56 2.41
CA THR A 90 -25.77 -1.88 1.86
C THR A 90 -27.04 -2.63 2.25
N GLU A 91 -28.21 -2.01 2.03
CA GLU A 91 -29.51 -2.66 2.23
C GLU A 91 -29.74 -3.85 1.29
N VAL A 92 -29.02 -3.89 0.16
CA VAL A 92 -29.12 -5.01 -0.77
C VAL A 92 -28.37 -6.19 -0.21
N LYS A 93 -29.09 -7.24 0.16
CA LYS A 93 -28.52 -8.47 0.72
C LYS A 93 -27.37 -9.01 -0.15
N GLY A 94 -26.22 -9.26 0.49
CA GLY A 94 -25.03 -9.76 -0.18
C GLY A 94 -24.29 -8.72 -1.00
N SER A 95 -24.55 -7.42 -0.80
CA SER A 95 -23.79 -6.32 -1.41
C SER A 95 -23.07 -5.51 -0.34
N GLY A 96 -21.78 -5.28 -0.57
CA GLY A 96 -20.92 -4.56 0.35
C GLY A 96 -19.47 -4.52 -0.12
N VAL A 97 -18.66 -3.84 0.65
CA VAL A 97 -17.22 -3.67 0.40
C VAL A 97 -16.46 -3.79 1.71
N TYR A 98 -15.24 -4.26 1.65
CA TYR A 98 -14.28 -4.05 2.73
C TYR A 98 -12.91 -3.69 2.17
N VAL A 99 -12.16 -2.95 2.97
CA VAL A 99 -10.73 -2.72 2.79
C VAL A 99 -10.02 -3.16 4.06
N ALA A 100 -8.84 -3.78 3.91
CA ALA A 100 -8.03 -4.17 5.05
C ALA A 100 -6.55 -3.92 4.80
N ILE A 101 -5.83 -3.68 5.89
CA ILE A 101 -4.38 -3.62 5.92
C ILE A 101 -3.94 -4.53 7.05
N GLU A 102 -3.01 -5.45 6.76
CA GLU A 102 -2.42 -6.34 7.75
C GLU A 102 -0.90 -6.43 7.58
N GLN A 103 -0.19 -6.41 8.69
CA GLN A 103 1.24 -6.69 8.72
C GLN A 103 1.45 -8.19 8.95
N VAL A 104 2.13 -8.82 8.01
CA VAL A 104 2.58 -10.21 8.10
C VAL A 104 4.00 -10.22 8.65
N LYS A 105 4.30 -11.11 9.60
CA LYS A 105 5.62 -11.35 10.15
C LYS A 105 5.87 -12.85 10.26
N GLY A 106 6.96 -13.33 9.69
CA GLY A 106 7.28 -14.76 9.71
C GLY A 106 8.40 -15.13 8.77
N THR A 107 8.34 -16.38 8.31
CA THR A 107 9.31 -16.96 7.38
C THR A 107 8.57 -17.41 6.12
N LEU A 108 8.99 -16.92 4.97
CA LEU A 108 8.47 -17.27 3.65
C LEU A 108 9.52 -18.08 2.91
N GLN A 109 9.28 -19.40 2.74
CA GLN A 109 10.22 -20.33 2.09
C GLN A 109 11.66 -20.16 2.61
N GLY A 110 11.82 -20.12 3.94
CA GLY A 110 13.11 -20.03 4.62
C GLY A 110 13.66 -18.62 4.80
N ARG A 111 13.02 -17.57 4.25
CA ARG A 111 13.42 -16.16 4.37
C ARG A 111 12.62 -15.46 5.44
N SER A 112 13.28 -14.88 6.43
CA SER A 112 12.64 -14.24 7.57
C SER A 112 12.46 -12.73 7.36
N GLY A 113 11.29 -12.21 7.75
CA GLY A 113 11.00 -10.79 7.63
C GLY A 113 9.54 -10.45 7.91
N SER A 114 9.14 -9.29 7.44
CA SER A 114 7.75 -8.85 7.47
C SER A 114 7.40 -8.08 6.20
N PHE A 115 6.11 -8.01 5.88
CA PHE A 115 5.57 -7.18 4.81
C PHE A 115 4.12 -6.81 5.12
N ILE A 116 3.57 -5.87 4.36
CA ILE A 116 2.18 -5.44 4.52
C ILE A 116 1.36 -5.94 3.34
N LEU A 117 0.20 -6.52 3.63
CA LEU A 117 -0.84 -6.82 2.66
C LEU A 117 -1.96 -5.78 2.75
N HIS A 118 -2.48 -5.37 1.60
CA HIS A 118 -3.75 -4.66 1.51
C HIS A 118 -4.79 -5.51 0.80
N HIS A 119 -6.05 -5.39 1.23
CA HIS A 119 -7.17 -6.13 0.69
C HIS A 119 -8.23 -5.17 0.18
N LEU A 120 -8.81 -5.50 -0.95
CA LEU A 120 -10.05 -4.93 -1.44
C LEU A 120 -11.03 -6.07 -1.75
N GLY A 121 -12.04 -6.21 -0.92
CA GLY A 121 -13.12 -7.18 -1.12
C GLY A 121 -14.40 -6.47 -1.48
N VAL A 122 -15.00 -6.84 -2.60
CA VAL A 122 -16.31 -6.34 -3.06
C VAL A 122 -17.25 -7.52 -3.22
N MET A 123 -18.47 -7.36 -2.76
CA MET A 123 -19.53 -8.35 -2.96
C MET A 123 -20.72 -7.67 -3.64
N VAL A 124 -21.18 -8.21 -4.75
CA VAL A 124 -22.34 -7.73 -5.48
C VAL A 124 -23.39 -8.83 -5.52
N ARG A 125 -24.45 -8.69 -4.73
CA ARG A 125 -25.55 -9.67 -4.62
C ARG A 125 -25.05 -11.11 -4.43
N GLY A 126 -24.03 -11.29 -3.59
CA GLY A 126 -23.45 -12.60 -3.27
C GLY A 126 -22.31 -13.05 -4.17
N ALA A 127 -21.99 -12.31 -5.24
CA ALA A 127 -20.82 -12.58 -6.09
C ALA A 127 -19.59 -11.86 -5.53
N PRO A 128 -18.58 -12.57 -4.97
CA PRO A 128 -17.41 -11.97 -4.37
C PRO A 128 -16.33 -11.65 -5.42
N GLN A 129 -15.62 -10.56 -5.17
CA GLN A 129 -14.35 -10.22 -5.82
C GLN A 129 -13.36 -9.82 -4.72
N LEU A 130 -12.18 -10.42 -4.72
CA LEU A 130 -11.15 -10.15 -3.73
C LEU A 130 -9.81 -9.93 -4.41
N ASN A 131 -9.17 -8.83 -4.06
CA ASN A 131 -7.78 -8.54 -4.40
C ASN A 131 -6.99 -8.43 -3.09
N VAL A 132 -5.87 -9.16 -3.01
CA VAL A 132 -4.90 -9.08 -1.91
C VAL A 132 -3.52 -8.90 -2.51
N SER A 133 -2.85 -7.82 -2.17
CA SER A 133 -1.55 -7.49 -2.75
C SER A 133 -0.58 -6.98 -1.68
N VAL A 134 0.70 -7.19 -1.92
CA VAL A 134 1.77 -6.61 -1.10
C VAL A 134 1.82 -5.09 -1.32
N VAL A 135 1.94 -4.34 -0.23
CA VAL A 135 2.23 -2.90 -0.30
C VAL A 135 3.68 -2.74 -0.71
N GLN A 136 3.92 -2.01 -1.79
CA GLN A 136 5.28 -1.77 -2.30
C GLN A 136 6.18 -1.19 -1.20
N ASP A 137 7.44 -1.60 -1.17
CA ASP A 137 8.47 -1.17 -0.23
C ASP A 137 8.18 -1.49 1.25
N SER A 138 7.18 -2.33 1.53
CA SER A 138 6.84 -2.73 2.91
C SER A 138 7.66 -3.91 3.44
N GLY A 139 8.41 -4.58 2.57
CA GLY A 139 9.22 -5.74 2.94
C GLY A 139 10.39 -5.38 3.85
N THR A 140 10.68 -6.24 4.83
CA THR A 140 11.79 -6.08 5.77
C THR A 140 12.63 -7.36 5.89
N GLY A 141 13.85 -7.24 6.40
CA GLY A 141 14.75 -8.39 6.55
C GLY A 141 15.07 -9.02 5.20
N GLU A 142 15.01 -10.35 5.12
CA GLU A 142 15.24 -11.10 3.88
C GLU A 142 14.08 -10.99 2.88
N LEU A 143 12.98 -10.31 3.27
CA LEU A 143 11.83 -10.02 2.41
C LEU A 143 11.82 -8.57 1.88
N THR A 144 12.93 -7.84 2.04
CA THR A 144 13.07 -6.49 1.48
C THR A 144 12.87 -6.52 -0.04
N GLY A 145 12.01 -5.63 -0.55
CA GLY A 145 11.67 -5.53 -1.98
C GLY A 145 10.69 -6.59 -2.47
N ILE A 146 10.02 -7.33 -1.56
CA ILE A 146 8.97 -8.27 -1.94
C ILE A 146 7.81 -7.55 -2.61
N GLU A 147 7.33 -8.11 -3.72
CA GLU A 147 6.10 -7.74 -4.40
C GLU A 147 5.27 -8.99 -4.68
N GLY A 148 3.94 -8.87 -4.74
CA GLY A 148 3.13 -10.04 -5.08
C GLY A 148 1.65 -9.87 -4.79
N THR A 149 0.91 -10.93 -5.15
CA THR A 149 -0.53 -11.04 -4.95
C THR A 149 -0.87 -12.39 -4.33
N MET A 150 -1.81 -12.39 -3.41
CA MET A 150 -2.25 -13.60 -2.71
C MET A 150 -3.69 -13.93 -3.09
N THR A 151 -3.91 -15.12 -3.64
CA THR A 151 -5.23 -15.69 -3.82
C THR A 151 -5.65 -16.41 -2.54
N ILE A 152 -6.81 -16.06 -2.00
CA ILE A 152 -7.41 -16.76 -0.85
C ILE A 152 -8.49 -17.68 -1.37
N ILE A 153 -8.44 -18.94 -0.94
CA ILE A 153 -9.37 -20.01 -1.32
C ILE A 153 -10.06 -20.48 -0.05
N ILE A 154 -11.39 -20.55 -0.07
CA ILE A 154 -12.19 -21.03 1.06
C ILE A 154 -12.95 -22.25 0.60
N THR A 155 -12.66 -23.41 1.21
CA THR A 155 -13.33 -24.67 0.93
C THR A 155 -13.75 -25.31 2.24
N ASP A 156 -15.03 -25.59 2.40
CA ASP A 156 -15.60 -26.18 3.61
C ASP A 156 -15.22 -25.44 4.91
N GLY A 157 -15.17 -24.10 4.85
CA GLY A 157 -14.81 -23.23 5.97
C GLY A 157 -13.32 -23.19 6.29
N LYS A 158 -12.48 -23.88 5.54
CA LYS A 158 -11.02 -23.84 5.68
C LYS A 158 -10.43 -22.84 4.71
N HIS A 159 -9.46 -22.06 5.18
CA HIS A 159 -8.76 -21.07 4.39
C HIS A 159 -7.42 -21.61 3.91
N SER A 160 -7.16 -21.46 2.61
CA SER A 160 -5.85 -21.71 2.01
C SER A 160 -5.46 -20.49 1.16
N TYR A 161 -4.18 -20.45 0.80
CA TYR A 161 -3.63 -19.36 -0.03
C TYR A 161 -2.71 -19.90 -1.11
N ASP A 162 -2.65 -19.17 -2.23
CA ASP A 162 -1.59 -19.22 -3.23
C ASP A 162 -1.02 -17.80 -3.36
N PHE A 163 0.24 -17.63 -2.99
CA PHE A 163 0.93 -16.35 -2.98
C PHE A 163 1.98 -16.32 -4.07
N ALA A 164 1.65 -15.67 -5.18
CA ALA A 164 2.58 -15.37 -6.26
C ALA A 164 3.39 -14.13 -5.90
N TYR A 165 4.71 -14.25 -5.78
CA TYR A 165 5.57 -13.16 -5.33
C TYR A 165 6.91 -13.14 -6.06
N THR A 166 7.57 -11.98 -6.02
CA THR A 166 8.94 -11.78 -6.48
C THR A 166 9.78 -11.16 -5.37
N LEU A 167 11.07 -11.42 -5.41
CA LEU A 167 12.09 -10.72 -4.61
C LEU A 167 13.17 -10.21 -5.55
N PRO A 168 13.87 -9.11 -5.20
CA PRO A 168 15.06 -8.70 -5.93
C PRO A 168 16.07 -9.83 -6.02
N GLU A 169 16.81 -9.89 -7.11
CA GLU A 169 17.97 -10.79 -7.20
C GLU A 169 19.02 -10.38 -6.16
N ALA A 170 19.59 -11.37 -5.46
CA ALA A 170 20.69 -11.10 -4.54
C ALA A 170 21.91 -10.66 -5.35
N HIS A 171 22.45 -9.50 -5.03
CA HIS A 171 23.71 -8.99 -5.60
C HIS A 171 24.90 -9.50 -4.84
#